data_5d2287eb95c9bc6bfee508939d698cc6
#
_entry.id   5d2287eb95c9bc6bfee508939d698cc6
#
_cell.length_a   1.000
_cell.length_b   1.000
_cell.length_c   1.000
_cell.angle_alpha   90.00
_cell.angle_beta   90.00
_cell.angle_gamma   90.00
#
_symmetry.space_group_name_H-M   'P 1'
#
loop_
_entity.id
_entity.type
_entity.pdbx_description
1 polymer ?
#
loop_
_entity_poly.entity_id
_entity_poly.type
_entity_poly.pdbx_seq_one_letter_code
_entity_poly.pdbx_strand_id
1 'polypeptide(L)'
;MFIATVIVSVMLAVALTFSAIGKLTKNPSVIPMLEQVGVPADKIPWLAYAELLGAVGLLVGLAVWPIGVAAAVGVILYFVGAVAAHLRAKDKDFAPAAGLAVFAIVALVLRVLSA
;
A
#
# COMPACT_ATOMS: atom_id res chain seq x y z
N MET A 1 12.31 -19.46 0.94
CA MET A 1 11.10 -18.65 1.13
C MET A 1 11.37 -17.34 1.86
N PHE A 2 12.13 -17.36 2.93
CA PHE A 2 12.37 -16.13 3.70
C PHE A 2 13.08 -15.04 2.89
N ILE A 3 14.06 -15.41 2.07
CA ILE A 3 14.75 -14.44 1.20
C ILE A 3 13.76 -13.76 0.25
N ALA A 4 12.87 -14.52 -0.37
CA ALA A 4 11.81 -13.96 -1.23
C ALA A 4 10.88 -13.04 -0.44
N THR A 5 10.52 -13.43 0.79
CA THR A 5 9.71 -12.60 1.68
C THR A 5 10.40 -11.27 1.97
N VAL A 6 11.70 -11.27 2.28
CA VAL A 6 12.48 -10.06 2.53
C VAL A 6 12.46 -9.15 1.32
N ILE A 7 12.77 -9.70 0.14
CA ILE A 7 12.82 -8.92 -1.09
C ILE A 7 11.48 -8.25 -1.38
N VAL A 8 10.40 -9.03 -1.37
CA VAL A 8 9.06 -8.52 -1.68
C VAL A 8 8.61 -7.50 -0.63
N SER A 9 8.83 -7.78 0.65
CA SER A 9 8.43 -6.87 1.74
C SER A 9 9.18 -5.54 1.65
N VAL A 10 10.48 -5.56 1.38
CA VAL A 10 11.28 -4.34 1.24
C VAL A 10 10.84 -3.55 0.01
N MET A 11 10.63 -4.20 -1.12
CA MET A 11 10.18 -3.52 -2.33
C MET A 11 8.81 -2.87 -2.12
N LEU A 12 7.89 -3.58 -1.50
CA LEU A 12 6.56 -3.05 -1.21
C LEU A 12 6.64 -1.88 -0.22
N ALA A 13 7.45 -1.99 0.83
CA ALA A 13 7.66 -0.91 1.80
C ALA A 13 8.24 0.34 1.13
N VAL A 14 9.19 0.18 0.22
CA VAL A 14 9.75 1.30 -0.55
C VAL A 14 8.67 1.95 -1.41
N ALA A 15 7.87 1.16 -2.12
CA ALA A 15 6.78 1.68 -2.94
C ALA A 15 5.75 2.46 -2.11
N LEU A 16 5.37 1.93 -0.96
CA LEU A 16 4.44 2.60 -0.03
C LEU A 16 5.02 3.92 0.48
N THR A 17 6.31 3.94 0.81
CA THR A 17 6.99 5.14 1.29
C THR A 17 7.02 6.22 0.21
N PHE A 18 7.35 5.88 -1.03
CA PHE A 18 7.30 6.83 -2.14
C PHE A 18 5.90 7.40 -2.35
N SER A 19 4.90 6.54 -2.33
CA SER A 19 3.51 6.95 -2.46
C SER A 19 3.09 7.92 -1.34
N ALA A 20 3.47 7.60 -0.11
CA ALA A 20 3.17 8.45 1.05
C ALA A 20 3.87 9.80 0.97
N ILE A 21 5.14 9.83 0.56
CA ILE A 21 5.89 11.08 0.39
C ILE A 21 5.20 11.96 -0.66
N GLY A 22 4.78 11.39 -1.79
CA GLY A 22 4.06 12.12 -2.82
C GLY A 22 2.79 12.78 -2.29
N LYS A 23 2.04 12.09 -1.44
CA LYS A 23 0.84 12.63 -0.81
C LYS A 23 1.16 13.74 0.20
N LEU A 24 2.17 13.53 1.06
CA LEU A 24 2.54 14.50 2.10
C LEU A 24 3.16 15.76 1.53
N THR A 25 3.90 15.66 0.42
CA THR A 25 4.50 16.81 -0.26
C THR A 25 3.54 17.51 -1.21
N LYS A 26 2.30 17.03 -1.32
CA LYS A 26 1.26 17.58 -2.21
C LYS A 26 1.74 17.62 -3.66
N ASN A 27 2.29 16.50 -4.11
CA ASN A 27 2.79 16.35 -5.48
C ASN A 27 1.67 16.69 -6.48
N PRO A 28 1.91 17.61 -7.45
CA PRO A 28 0.86 18.03 -8.40
C PRO A 28 0.29 16.91 -9.26
N SER A 29 1.02 15.80 -9.43
CA SER A 29 0.51 14.63 -10.18
C SER A 29 -0.41 13.77 -9.34
N VAL A 30 -0.28 13.80 -8.01
CA VAL A 30 -0.99 12.90 -7.09
C VAL A 30 -2.28 13.52 -6.55
N ILE A 31 -2.23 14.80 -6.13
CA ILE A 31 -3.37 15.44 -5.46
C ILE A 31 -4.60 15.52 -6.37
N PRO A 32 -4.50 16.01 -7.63
CA PRO A 32 -5.66 16.05 -8.51
C PRO A 32 -6.25 14.66 -8.80
N MET A 33 -5.41 13.65 -8.91
CA MET A 33 -5.84 12.27 -9.12
C MET A 33 -6.71 11.78 -7.96
N LEU A 34 -6.27 12.02 -6.71
CA LEU A 34 -7.02 11.61 -5.53
C LEU A 34 -8.34 12.38 -5.38
N GLU A 35 -8.33 13.66 -5.69
CA GLU A 35 -9.57 14.45 -5.67
C GLU A 35 -10.57 13.94 -6.71
N GLN A 36 -10.09 13.54 -7.89
CA GLN A 36 -10.93 13.00 -8.95
C GLN A 36 -11.63 11.71 -8.52
N VAL A 37 -10.98 10.86 -7.71
CA VAL A 37 -11.59 9.62 -7.23
C VAL A 37 -12.36 9.79 -5.93
N GLY A 38 -12.60 11.03 -5.51
CA GLY A 38 -13.48 11.34 -4.39
C GLY A 38 -12.81 11.39 -3.03
N VAL A 39 -11.48 11.51 -2.98
CA VAL A 39 -10.76 11.66 -1.71
C VAL A 39 -10.68 13.14 -1.35
N PRO A 40 -11.29 13.58 -0.22
CA PRO A 40 -11.17 14.97 0.23
C PRO A 40 -9.73 15.32 0.56
N ALA A 41 -9.33 16.58 0.29
CA ALA A 41 -7.97 17.03 0.50
C ALA A 41 -7.50 16.86 1.96
N ASP A 42 -8.40 17.04 2.92
CA ASP A 42 -8.08 16.87 4.34
C ASP A 42 -7.87 15.43 4.78
N LYS A 43 -8.28 14.46 3.95
CA LYS A 43 -8.07 13.03 4.21
C LYS A 43 -6.80 12.47 3.59
N ILE A 44 -6.19 13.18 2.65
CA ILE A 44 -4.99 12.71 1.94
C ILE A 44 -3.82 12.41 2.90
N PRO A 45 -3.50 13.26 3.90
CA PRO A 45 -2.45 12.94 4.86
C PRO A 45 -2.70 11.66 5.63
N TRP A 46 -3.96 11.34 5.95
CA TRP A 46 -4.30 10.11 6.64
C TRP A 46 -4.00 8.87 5.79
N LEU A 47 -4.21 8.96 4.48
CA LEU A 47 -3.85 7.90 3.55
C LEU A 47 -2.33 7.68 3.54
N ALA A 48 -1.56 8.77 3.57
CA ALA A 48 -0.10 8.69 3.63
C ALA A 48 0.37 8.03 4.93
N TYR A 49 -0.21 8.38 6.06
CA TYR A 49 0.14 7.77 7.34
C TYR A 49 -0.22 6.28 7.38
N ALA A 50 -1.35 5.90 6.80
CA ALA A 50 -1.71 4.48 6.68
C ALA A 50 -0.68 3.71 5.85
N GLU A 51 -0.21 4.28 4.75
CA GLU A 51 0.84 3.67 3.93
C GLU A 51 2.16 3.55 4.67
N LEU A 52 2.57 4.59 5.41
CA LEU A 52 3.78 4.55 6.21
C LEU A 52 3.69 3.51 7.33
N LEU A 53 2.54 3.41 7.97
CA LEU A 53 2.31 2.38 8.99
C LEU A 53 2.43 0.98 8.39
N GLY A 54 1.87 0.78 7.19
CA GLY A 54 2.01 -0.47 6.46
C GLY A 54 3.46 -0.79 6.12
N ALA A 55 4.22 0.20 5.65
CA ALA A 55 5.64 0.03 5.34
C ALA A 55 6.45 -0.38 6.57
N VAL A 56 6.26 0.32 7.69
CA VAL A 56 6.93 -0.01 8.96
C VAL A 56 6.52 -1.40 9.43
N GLY A 57 5.24 -1.71 9.36
CA GLY A 57 4.72 -3.02 9.77
C GLY A 57 5.28 -4.17 8.93
N LEU A 58 5.45 -3.98 7.63
CA LEU A 58 6.07 -4.99 6.77
C LEU A 58 7.52 -5.24 7.16
N LEU A 59 8.28 -4.18 7.45
CA LEU A 59 9.68 -4.32 7.84
C LEU A 59 9.85 -4.92 9.22
N VAL A 60 9.09 -4.45 10.20
CA VAL A 60 9.08 -5.03 11.56
C VAL A 60 8.58 -6.47 11.50
N GLY A 61 7.65 -6.76 10.61
CA GLY A 61 7.10 -8.10 10.42
C GLY A 61 8.10 -9.12 9.90
N LEU A 62 9.24 -8.71 9.39
CA LEU A 62 10.32 -9.64 9.04
C LEU A 62 10.93 -10.28 10.29
N ALA A 63 10.92 -9.56 11.42
CA ALA A 63 11.39 -10.07 12.71
C ALA A 63 10.23 -10.63 13.54
N VAL A 64 9.03 -10.06 13.44
CA VAL A 64 7.85 -10.43 14.23
C VAL A 64 6.75 -10.88 13.27
N TRP A 65 6.61 -12.18 13.10
CA TRP A 65 5.73 -12.79 12.10
C TRP A 65 4.28 -12.29 12.14
N PRO A 66 3.58 -12.24 13.30
CA PRO A 66 2.19 -11.76 13.32
C PRO A 66 2.02 -10.32 12.85
N ILE A 67 3.00 -9.47 13.11
CA ILE A 67 2.97 -8.08 12.65
C ILE A 67 3.09 -8.02 11.13
N GLY A 68 3.94 -8.86 10.54
CA GLY A 68 4.09 -8.94 9.09
C GLY A 68 2.81 -9.37 8.40
N VAL A 69 2.13 -10.37 8.92
CA VAL A 69 0.84 -10.84 8.40
C VAL A 69 -0.21 -9.73 8.52
N ALA A 70 -0.32 -9.10 9.69
CA ALA A 70 -1.28 -8.03 9.91
C ALA A 70 -1.03 -6.84 8.99
N ALA A 71 0.24 -6.44 8.81
CA ALA A 71 0.59 -5.35 7.92
C ALA A 71 0.24 -5.66 6.46
N ALA A 72 0.55 -6.87 6.00
CA ALA A 72 0.22 -7.29 4.64
C ALA A 72 -1.28 -7.29 4.40
N VAL A 73 -2.08 -7.79 5.34
CA VAL A 73 -3.54 -7.74 5.25
C VAL A 73 -4.04 -6.28 5.18
N GLY A 74 -3.50 -5.41 6.02
CA GLY A 74 -3.86 -3.99 6.02
C GLY A 74 -3.55 -3.31 4.69
N VAL A 75 -2.38 -3.60 4.11
CA VAL A 75 -1.99 -3.06 2.80
C VAL A 75 -2.91 -3.58 1.69
N ILE A 76 -3.27 -4.85 1.72
CA ILE A 76 -4.23 -5.42 0.77
C ILE A 76 -5.56 -4.66 0.84
N LEU A 77 -6.10 -4.48 2.04
CA LEU A 77 -7.38 -3.79 2.23
C LEU A 77 -7.29 -2.34 1.75
N TYR A 78 -6.18 -1.67 2.00
CA TYR A 78 -5.95 -0.30 1.55
C TYR A 78 -6.03 -0.20 0.01
N PHE A 79 -5.32 -1.07 -0.71
CA PHE A 79 -5.28 -1.00 -2.17
C PHE A 79 -6.53 -1.58 -2.82
N VAL A 80 -7.20 -2.54 -2.22
CA VAL A 80 -8.54 -2.97 -2.66
C VAL A 80 -9.51 -1.80 -2.55
N GLY A 81 -9.45 -1.05 -1.45
CA GLY A 81 -10.24 0.18 -1.30
C GLY A 81 -9.90 1.22 -2.36
N ALA A 82 -8.61 1.38 -2.68
CA ALA A 82 -8.17 2.30 -3.72
C ALA A 82 -8.71 1.90 -5.11
N VAL A 83 -8.64 0.62 -5.45
CA VAL A 83 -9.22 0.11 -6.70
C VAL A 83 -10.73 0.38 -6.75
N ALA A 84 -11.43 0.11 -5.65
CA ALA A 84 -12.87 0.37 -5.56
C ALA A 84 -13.19 1.85 -5.76
N ALA A 85 -12.38 2.77 -5.20
CA ALA A 85 -12.57 4.20 -5.36
C ALA A 85 -12.40 4.63 -6.82
N HIS A 86 -11.38 4.12 -7.51
CA HIS A 86 -11.19 4.38 -8.93
C HIS A 86 -12.37 3.86 -9.76
N LEU A 87 -12.83 2.66 -9.50
CA LEU A 87 -13.98 2.08 -10.22
C LEU A 87 -15.27 2.86 -9.96
N ARG A 88 -15.51 3.32 -8.74
CA ARG A 88 -16.69 4.15 -8.42
C ARG A 88 -16.67 5.48 -9.16
N ALA A 89 -15.50 6.08 -9.32
CA ALA A 89 -15.34 7.33 -10.05
C ALA A 89 -15.27 7.12 -11.57
N LYS A 90 -15.39 5.88 -12.03
CA LYS A 90 -15.23 5.50 -13.44
C LYS A 90 -13.87 5.89 -13.99
N ASP A 91 -12.86 5.93 -13.13
CA ASP A 91 -11.48 6.20 -13.50
C ASP A 91 -10.83 4.90 -13.96
N LYS A 92 -10.23 4.94 -15.17
CA LYS A 92 -9.57 3.77 -15.75
C LYS A 92 -8.13 3.60 -15.26
N ASP A 93 -7.58 4.59 -14.55
CA ASP A 93 -6.19 4.57 -14.08
C ASP A 93 -6.06 3.84 -12.73
N PHE A 94 -6.74 2.72 -12.59
CA PHE A 94 -6.66 1.91 -11.36
C PHE A 94 -5.51 0.88 -11.38
N ALA A 95 -4.80 0.74 -12.51
CA ALA A 95 -3.77 -0.28 -12.67
C ALA A 95 -2.64 -0.20 -11.61
N PRO A 96 -2.12 0.99 -11.24
CA PRO A 96 -1.11 1.05 -10.18
C PRO A 96 -1.62 0.54 -8.84
N ALA A 97 -2.86 0.88 -8.46
CA ALA A 97 -3.45 0.39 -7.21
C ALA A 97 -3.70 -1.12 -7.27
N ALA A 98 -4.20 -1.63 -8.40
CA ALA A 98 -4.40 -3.06 -8.60
C ALA A 98 -3.06 -3.82 -8.54
N GLY A 99 -2.02 -3.29 -9.15
CA GLY A 99 -0.68 -3.88 -9.12
C GLY A 99 -0.13 -3.95 -7.70
N LEU A 100 -0.28 -2.90 -6.92
CA LEU A 100 0.14 -2.89 -5.52
C LEU A 100 -0.69 -3.83 -4.66
N ALA A 101 -1.99 -3.97 -4.94
CA ALA A 101 -2.84 -4.94 -4.24
C ALA A 101 -2.34 -6.37 -4.50
N VAL A 102 -2.04 -6.72 -5.75
CA VAL A 102 -1.49 -8.04 -6.10
C VAL A 102 -0.14 -8.25 -5.42
N PHE A 103 0.73 -7.23 -5.43
CA PHE A 103 2.04 -7.31 -4.80
C PHE A 103 1.91 -7.55 -3.29
N ALA A 104 0.94 -6.90 -2.64
CA ALA A 104 0.66 -7.11 -1.23
C ALA A 104 0.13 -8.52 -0.94
N ILE A 105 -0.68 -9.09 -1.83
CA ILE A 105 -1.14 -10.48 -1.72
C ILE A 105 0.05 -11.44 -1.79
N VAL A 106 0.97 -11.21 -2.72
CA VAL A 106 2.20 -12.00 -2.82
C VAL A 106 3.02 -11.89 -1.53
N ALA A 107 3.14 -10.68 -0.97
CA ALA A 107 3.85 -10.47 0.28
C ALA A 107 3.22 -11.25 1.43
N LEU A 108 1.88 -11.27 1.51
CA LEU A 108 1.16 -12.01 2.54
C LEU A 108 1.41 -13.52 2.40
N VAL A 109 1.26 -14.05 1.19
CA VAL A 109 1.47 -15.49 0.93
C VAL A 109 2.89 -15.90 1.31
N LEU A 110 3.88 -15.13 0.88
CA LEU A 110 5.29 -15.43 1.20
C LEU A 110 5.54 -15.36 2.70
N ARG A 111 4.96 -14.37 3.38
CA ARG A 111 5.16 -14.24 4.83
C ARG A 111 4.54 -15.41 5.60
N VAL A 112 3.35 -15.85 5.20
CA VAL A 112 2.70 -17.01 5.80
C VAL A 112 3.53 -18.27 5.56
N LEU A 113 4.02 -18.48 4.34
CA LEU A 113 4.80 -19.67 3.99
C LEU A 113 6.20 -19.67 4.60
N SER A 114 6.73 -18.51 4.96
CA SER A 114 8.07 -18.37 5.55
C SER A 114 8.07 -18.31 7.08
N ALA A 115 6.94 -18.59 7.68
CA ALA A 115 6.78 -18.55 9.14
C ALA A 115 7.67 -19.58 9.85
#